data_77af5f40c580924b3418576ff42f549c
#
_entry.id   77af5f40c580924b3418576ff42f549c
#
_cell.length_a   1.000
_cell.length_b   1.000
_cell.length_c   1.000
_cell.angle_alpha   90.00
_cell.angle_beta   90.00
_cell.angle_gamma   90.00
#
_symmetry.space_group_name_H-M   'P 1'
#
loop_
_entity.id
_entity.type
_entity.pdbx_description
1 polymer ?
#
loop_
_entity_poly.entity_id
_entity_poly.type
_entity_poly.pdbx_seq_one_letter_code
_entity_poly.pdbx_strand_id
1 'polypeptide(L)'
;VLDHLVAHDTYHGPTGVRYGPDPRHLLDVYQPEGGTVPGNAPVVLFFYGGNWTSGERAEYRFVGEALAANGIIAVVADYRLSPQVHYEGFLADCALALQWTLANAASLGGDPARVMVMGHSAGAYNAAMLALDPRWLAPLGLTPSRLAGWIGLAGPYDFLPIVDPHVQVAFGWPHTPADSQPLFYANAKAPSTLLLAARNDKV
;
A
#
# COMPACT_ATOMS: atom_id res chain seq x y z
N VAL A 1 1.78 1.76 19.73
CA VAL A 1 2.43 2.68 20.69
C VAL A 1 2.34 4.12 20.22
N LEU A 2 2.33 4.43 18.92
CA LEU A 2 2.18 5.80 18.40
C LEU A 2 0.72 6.29 18.38
N ASP A 3 -0.26 5.41 18.42
CA ASP A 3 -1.69 5.75 18.36
C ASP A 3 -2.20 6.62 19.52
N HIS A 4 -1.50 6.64 20.64
CA HIS A 4 -1.84 7.54 21.75
C HIS A 4 -1.53 9.03 21.49
N LEU A 5 -0.77 9.30 20.41
CA LEU A 5 -0.40 10.66 20.01
C LEU A 5 -1.23 11.15 18.81
N VAL A 6 -2.17 10.32 18.31
CA VAL A 6 -2.98 10.64 17.15
C VAL A 6 -4.10 11.60 17.55
N ALA A 7 -4.17 12.74 16.89
CA ALA A 7 -5.30 13.65 17.00
C ALA A 7 -6.58 12.97 16.45
N HIS A 8 -7.72 13.22 17.09
CA HIS A 8 -8.99 12.64 16.67
C HIS A 8 -9.93 13.64 15.99
N ASP A 9 -9.51 14.88 15.90
CA ASP A 9 -10.27 16.02 15.37
C ASP A 9 -9.75 16.54 14.02
N THR A 10 -8.76 15.84 13.43
CA THR A 10 -8.14 16.17 12.14
C THR A 10 -8.70 15.39 10.97
N TYR A 11 -9.44 14.32 11.24
CA TYR A 11 -9.99 13.44 10.23
C TYR A 11 -11.33 12.82 10.64
N HIS A 12 -12.07 12.35 9.63
CA HIS A 12 -13.23 11.47 9.77
C HIS A 12 -13.16 10.37 8.69
N GLY A 13 -14.08 9.43 8.73
CA GLY A 13 -14.18 8.41 7.68
C GLY A 13 -14.58 7.04 8.23
N PRO A 14 -15.00 6.14 7.33
CA PRO A 14 -15.40 4.79 7.72
C PRO A 14 -14.19 3.92 8.07
N THR A 15 -14.41 3.00 9.00
CA THR A 15 -13.46 1.97 9.39
C THR A 15 -13.99 0.58 9.07
N GLY A 16 -13.12 -0.39 8.80
CA GLY A 16 -13.49 -1.76 8.54
C GLY A 16 -14.31 -1.94 7.27
N VAL A 17 -14.08 -1.11 6.26
CA VAL A 17 -14.75 -1.22 4.96
C VAL A 17 -14.20 -2.41 4.20
N ARG A 18 -15.10 -3.25 3.71
CA ARG A 18 -14.73 -4.47 2.97
C ARG A 18 -14.41 -4.15 1.51
N TYR A 19 -13.22 -4.58 1.04
CA TYR A 19 -12.82 -4.42 -0.36
C TYR A 19 -12.75 -5.75 -1.14
N GLY A 20 -12.92 -6.90 -0.46
CA GLY A 20 -12.89 -8.23 -1.07
C GLY A 20 -13.51 -9.29 -0.16
N PRO A 21 -13.49 -10.57 -0.57
CA PRO A 21 -14.23 -11.64 0.12
C PRO A 21 -13.53 -12.18 1.37
N ASP A 22 -12.20 -12.07 1.51
CA ASP A 22 -11.47 -12.59 2.66
C ASP A 22 -11.74 -11.77 3.93
N PRO A 23 -11.73 -12.38 5.13
CA PRO A 23 -11.86 -11.64 6.39
C PRO A 23 -10.85 -10.51 6.57
N ARG A 24 -9.65 -10.64 6.02
CA ARG A 24 -8.62 -9.58 6.05
C ARG A 24 -8.79 -8.52 4.96
N HIS A 25 -9.72 -8.68 4.02
CA HIS A 25 -9.98 -7.67 2.99
C HIS A 25 -10.76 -6.48 3.56
N LEU A 26 -10.15 -5.78 4.50
CA LEU A 26 -10.70 -4.61 5.18
C LEU A 26 -9.77 -3.41 5.03
N LEU A 27 -10.34 -2.22 4.98
CA LEU A 27 -9.60 -0.97 4.96
C LEU A 27 -10.28 0.09 5.84
N ASP A 28 -9.50 1.07 6.26
CA ASP A 28 -9.96 2.25 6.97
C ASP A 28 -9.68 3.48 6.11
N VAL A 29 -10.63 4.43 6.10
CA VAL A 29 -10.52 5.67 5.32
C VAL A 29 -10.38 6.86 6.27
N TYR A 30 -9.43 7.72 5.97
CA TYR A 30 -9.13 8.95 6.70
C TYR A 30 -9.32 10.13 5.74
N GLN A 31 -10.42 10.86 5.94
CA GLN A 31 -10.75 12.05 5.16
C GLN A 31 -10.43 13.29 5.99
N PRO A 32 -9.82 14.34 5.39
CA PRO A 32 -9.51 15.58 6.09
C PRO A 32 -10.73 16.20 6.76
N GLU A 33 -10.64 16.54 8.05
CA GLU A 33 -11.65 17.34 8.74
C GLU A 33 -11.60 18.78 8.22
N GLY A 34 -12.77 19.45 8.12
CA GLY A 34 -12.86 20.80 7.56
C GLY A 34 -12.92 20.86 6.03
N GLY A 35 -12.85 19.69 5.39
CA GLY A 35 -13.04 19.54 3.95
C GLY A 35 -11.84 19.97 3.10
N THR A 36 -11.68 19.29 1.99
CA THR A 36 -10.92 19.73 0.82
C THR A 36 -11.92 20.32 -0.18
N VAL A 37 -11.41 21.01 -1.21
CA VAL A 37 -12.27 21.32 -2.37
C VAL A 37 -12.79 19.97 -2.88
N PRO A 38 -14.12 19.74 -2.91
CA PRO A 38 -14.68 18.46 -3.31
C PRO A 38 -14.12 18.01 -4.67
N GLY A 39 -13.67 16.75 -4.74
CA GLY A 39 -13.13 16.16 -5.97
C GLY A 39 -11.69 16.57 -6.31
N ASN A 40 -10.95 17.23 -5.41
CA ASN A 40 -9.57 17.71 -5.69
C ASN A 40 -8.51 17.18 -4.71
N ALA A 41 -8.88 16.45 -3.65
CA ALA A 41 -7.91 15.90 -2.73
C ALA A 41 -7.10 14.77 -3.38
N PRO A 42 -5.77 14.72 -3.21
CA PRO A 42 -5.03 13.51 -3.55
C PRO A 42 -5.46 12.36 -2.64
N VAL A 43 -5.37 11.14 -3.15
CA VAL A 43 -5.72 9.92 -2.41
C VAL A 43 -4.47 9.03 -2.32
N VAL A 44 -4.15 8.57 -1.13
CA VAL A 44 -3.04 7.66 -0.88
C VAL A 44 -3.57 6.35 -0.31
N LEU A 45 -3.34 5.26 -1.03
CA LEU A 45 -3.53 3.90 -0.51
C LEU A 45 -2.23 3.46 0.15
N PHE A 46 -2.30 3.15 1.44
CA PHE A 46 -1.14 2.78 2.25
C PHE A 46 -1.15 1.30 2.63
N PHE A 47 0.00 0.65 2.48
CA PHE A 47 0.30 -0.70 2.93
C PHE A 47 1.39 -0.68 4.01
N TYR A 48 1.13 -1.33 5.12
CA TYR A 48 2.04 -1.42 6.26
C TYR A 48 3.10 -2.51 6.10
N GLY A 49 4.13 -2.43 6.96
CA GLY A 49 5.19 -3.42 7.07
C GLY A 49 4.83 -4.60 7.98
N GLY A 50 5.82 -5.43 8.32
CA GLY A 50 5.68 -6.60 9.19
C GLY A 50 6.12 -7.90 8.51
N ASN A 51 7.10 -7.83 7.61
CA ASN A 51 7.69 -8.98 6.90
C ASN A 51 6.65 -9.91 6.23
N TRP A 52 5.49 -9.35 5.85
CA TRP A 52 4.33 -10.08 5.28
C TRP A 52 3.76 -11.16 6.20
N THR A 53 4.16 -11.21 7.48
CA THR A 53 3.75 -12.21 8.47
C THR A 53 2.93 -11.63 9.61
N SER A 54 2.93 -10.31 9.76
CA SER A 54 2.25 -9.59 10.84
C SER A 54 1.81 -8.20 10.42
N GLY A 55 1.08 -7.52 11.30
CA GLY A 55 0.57 -6.16 11.10
C GLY A 55 -0.93 -6.12 10.84
N GLU A 56 -1.51 -4.99 11.16
CA GLU A 56 -2.90 -4.67 10.86
C GLU A 56 -3.08 -3.15 10.67
N ARG A 57 -4.10 -2.76 9.88
CA ARG A 57 -4.40 -1.36 9.56
C ARG A 57 -4.60 -0.48 10.81
N ALA A 58 -5.14 -1.06 11.89
CA ALA A 58 -5.41 -0.32 13.12
C ALA A 58 -4.13 0.22 13.80
N GLU A 59 -2.98 -0.41 13.56
CA GLU A 59 -1.68 0.02 14.09
C GLU A 59 -1.10 1.24 13.36
N TYR A 60 -1.70 1.61 12.21
CA TYR A 60 -1.20 2.67 11.33
C TYR A 60 -2.14 3.88 11.23
N ARG A 61 -2.98 4.08 12.25
CA ARG A 61 -3.84 5.26 12.37
C ARG A 61 -3.05 6.57 12.25
N PHE A 62 -1.84 6.61 12.82
CA PHE A 62 -0.97 7.78 12.76
C PHE A 62 -0.59 8.17 11.32
N VAL A 63 -0.46 7.21 10.39
CA VAL A 63 -0.23 7.50 8.97
C VAL A 63 -1.47 8.13 8.36
N GLY A 64 -2.65 7.52 8.61
CA GLY A 64 -3.93 8.04 8.12
C GLY A 64 -4.19 9.46 8.59
N GLU A 65 -3.99 9.72 9.89
CA GLU A 65 -4.13 11.04 10.48
C GLU A 65 -3.16 12.05 9.88
N ALA A 66 -1.86 11.72 9.79
CA ALA A 66 -0.85 12.62 9.27
C ALA A 66 -1.13 13.04 7.82
N LEU A 67 -1.62 12.12 6.99
CA LEU A 67 -2.02 12.42 5.61
C LEU A 67 -3.28 13.29 5.59
N ALA A 68 -4.31 12.94 6.37
CA ALA A 68 -5.56 13.68 6.43
C ALA A 68 -5.36 15.12 6.95
N ALA A 69 -4.54 15.30 8.00
CA ALA A 69 -4.19 16.63 8.52
C ALA A 69 -3.50 17.53 7.48
N ASN A 70 -2.93 16.94 6.43
CA ASN A 70 -2.32 17.64 5.31
C ASN A 70 -3.19 17.68 4.04
N GLY A 71 -4.49 17.45 4.16
CA GLY A 71 -5.44 17.55 3.05
C GLY A 71 -5.43 16.37 2.07
N ILE A 72 -4.86 15.23 2.46
CA ILE A 72 -4.75 14.02 1.65
C ILE A 72 -5.72 12.97 2.20
N ILE A 73 -6.56 12.40 1.36
CA ILE A 73 -7.37 11.24 1.75
C ILE A 73 -6.46 10.02 1.84
N ALA A 74 -6.44 9.37 3.01
CA ALA A 74 -5.69 8.14 3.20
C ALA A 74 -6.64 6.94 3.26
N VAL A 75 -6.22 5.85 2.62
CA VAL A 75 -6.85 4.53 2.70
C VAL A 75 -5.79 3.58 3.23
N VAL A 76 -6.01 3.00 4.40
CA VAL A 76 -5.09 2.05 5.03
C VAL A 76 -5.68 0.65 4.94
N ALA A 77 -5.04 -0.25 4.21
CA ALA A 77 -5.60 -1.55 3.89
C ALA A 77 -4.86 -2.70 4.56
N ASP A 78 -5.62 -3.65 5.11
CA ASP A 78 -5.12 -4.98 5.43
C ASP A 78 -4.96 -5.79 4.15
N TYR A 79 -4.07 -6.77 4.19
CA TYR A 79 -3.88 -7.80 3.18
C TYR A 79 -3.61 -9.15 3.87
N ARG A 80 -3.84 -10.28 3.20
CA ARG A 80 -3.54 -11.59 3.77
C ARG A 80 -2.04 -11.74 3.98
N LEU A 81 -1.68 -12.50 5.00
CA LEU A 81 -0.31 -12.66 5.46
C LEU A 81 0.19 -14.10 5.20
N SER A 82 1.50 -14.25 5.13
CA SER A 82 2.16 -15.55 5.19
C SER A 82 2.00 -16.15 6.61
N PRO A 83 1.84 -17.48 6.78
CA PRO A 83 1.88 -18.51 5.74
C PRO A 83 0.54 -18.81 5.05
N GLN A 84 -0.53 -18.04 5.35
CA GLN A 84 -1.86 -18.25 4.75
C GLN A 84 -1.80 -18.12 3.22
N VAL A 85 -1.03 -17.13 2.74
CA VAL A 85 -0.76 -16.93 1.31
C VAL A 85 0.73 -16.64 1.09
N HIS A 86 1.20 -16.85 -0.14
CA HIS A 86 2.50 -16.39 -0.61
C HIS A 86 2.39 -15.01 -1.27
N TYR A 87 3.52 -14.50 -1.82
CA TYR A 87 3.59 -13.14 -2.34
C TYR A 87 2.55 -12.84 -3.43
N GLU A 88 2.19 -13.80 -4.25
CA GLU A 88 1.14 -13.63 -5.25
C GLU A 88 -0.22 -13.33 -4.60
N GLY A 89 -0.52 -13.97 -3.46
CA GLY A 89 -1.77 -13.79 -2.75
C GLY A 89 -1.89 -12.40 -2.13
N PHE A 90 -0.87 -11.93 -1.40
CA PHE A 90 -0.96 -10.61 -0.81
C PHE A 90 -0.83 -9.48 -1.84
N LEU A 91 -0.14 -9.69 -2.97
CA LEU A 91 -0.12 -8.72 -4.06
C LEU A 91 -1.47 -8.64 -4.79
N ALA A 92 -2.15 -9.78 -4.97
CA ALA A 92 -3.52 -9.78 -5.50
C ALA A 92 -4.49 -9.02 -4.58
N ASP A 93 -4.34 -9.16 -3.26
CA ASP A 93 -5.14 -8.41 -2.29
C ASP A 93 -4.86 -6.91 -2.36
N CYS A 94 -3.59 -6.52 -2.46
CA CYS A 94 -3.20 -5.12 -2.63
C CYS A 94 -3.76 -4.53 -3.94
N ALA A 95 -3.80 -5.31 -5.02
CA ALA A 95 -4.41 -4.89 -6.28
C ALA A 95 -5.93 -4.70 -6.14
N LEU A 96 -6.64 -5.57 -5.42
CA LEU A 96 -8.07 -5.39 -5.10
C LEU A 96 -8.33 -4.14 -4.26
N ALA A 97 -7.47 -3.86 -3.25
CA ALA A 97 -7.57 -2.64 -2.46
C ALA A 97 -7.36 -1.39 -3.31
N LEU A 98 -6.44 -1.43 -4.28
CA LEU A 98 -6.25 -0.34 -5.24
C LEU A 98 -7.47 -0.18 -6.16
N GLN A 99 -8.04 -1.27 -6.67
CA GLN A 99 -9.26 -1.22 -7.48
C GLN A 99 -10.40 -0.54 -6.70
N TRP A 100 -10.61 -0.93 -5.44
CA TRP A 100 -11.59 -0.30 -4.56
C TRP A 100 -11.32 1.19 -4.38
N THR A 101 -10.07 1.56 -4.11
CA THR A 101 -9.66 2.95 -3.89
C THR A 101 -9.92 3.82 -5.13
N LEU A 102 -9.54 3.34 -6.32
CA LEU A 102 -9.81 4.04 -7.58
C LEU A 102 -11.31 4.22 -7.85
N ALA A 103 -12.11 3.18 -7.58
CA ALA A 103 -13.55 3.21 -7.79
C ALA A 103 -14.28 4.17 -6.82
N ASN A 104 -13.73 4.38 -5.62
CA ASN A 104 -14.37 5.17 -4.58
C ASN A 104 -13.72 6.56 -4.37
N ALA A 105 -12.61 6.87 -5.03
CA ALA A 105 -11.88 8.13 -4.83
C ALA A 105 -12.78 9.37 -4.95
N ALA A 106 -13.60 9.46 -5.99
CA ALA A 106 -14.50 10.60 -6.20
C ALA A 106 -15.57 10.72 -5.10
N SER A 107 -16.19 9.62 -4.69
CA SER A 107 -17.22 9.63 -3.63
C SER A 107 -16.65 9.98 -2.26
N LEU A 108 -15.35 9.74 -2.04
CA LEU A 108 -14.62 10.15 -0.85
C LEU A 108 -14.18 11.63 -0.87
N GLY A 109 -14.46 12.37 -1.95
CA GLY A 109 -14.04 13.76 -2.12
C GLY A 109 -12.65 13.92 -2.73
N GLY A 110 -12.07 12.84 -3.24
CA GLY A 110 -10.76 12.81 -3.87
C GLY A 110 -10.81 12.94 -5.40
N ASP A 111 -9.64 13.18 -5.97
CA ASP A 111 -9.43 13.19 -7.42
C ASP A 111 -8.98 11.79 -7.89
N PRO A 112 -9.79 11.07 -8.69
CA PRO A 112 -9.42 9.77 -9.23
C PRO A 112 -8.16 9.77 -10.12
N ALA A 113 -7.75 10.93 -10.63
CA ALA A 113 -6.50 11.10 -11.38
C ALA A 113 -5.28 11.31 -10.48
N ARG A 114 -5.48 11.50 -9.17
CA ARG A 114 -4.42 11.76 -8.19
C ARG A 114 -4.35 10.68 -7.11
N VAL A 115 -4.54 9.42 -7.51
CA VAL A 115 -4.39 8.26 -6.63
C VAL A 115 -2.95 7.76 -6.66
N MET A 116 -2.36 7.60 -5.50
CA MET A 116 -1.01 7.08 -5.28
C MET A 116 -1.05 5.86 -4.38
N VAL A 117 -0.07 4.98 -4.52
CA VAL A 117 0.19 3.91 -3.55
C VAL A 117 1.42 4.26 -2.73
N MET A 118 1.38 3.96 -1.44
CA MET A 118 2.45 4.21 -0.48
C MET A 118 2.62 2.99 0.41
N GLY A 119 3.83 2.69 0.81
CA GLY A 119 4.06 1.60 1.75
C GLY A 119 5.31 1.78 2.59
N HIS A 120 5.34 1.05 3.70
CA HIS A 120 6.48 0.99 4.61
C HIS A 120 7.02 -0.44 4.67
N SER A 121 8.35 -0.62 4.56
CA SER A 121 9.02 -1.93 4.66
C SER A 121 8.39 -2.95 3.69
N ALA A 122 7.87 -4.09 4.16
CA ALA A 122 7.12 -5.05 3.35
C ALA A 122 5.98 -4.41 2.52
N GLY A 123 5.29 -3.42 3.07
CA GLY A 123 4.26 -2.67 2.34
C GLY A 123 4.83 -1.79 1.22
N ALA A 124 6.07 -1.31 1.36
CA ALA A 124 6.75 -0.58 0.28
C ALA A 124 7.07 -1.49 -0.91
N TYR A 125 7.44 -2.74 -0.66
CA TYR A 125 7.52 -3.77 -1.70
C TYR A 125 6.16 -3.94 -2.40
N ASN A 126 5.07 -4.08 -1.64
CA ASN A 126 3.73 -4.25 -2.21
C ASN A 126 3.37 -3.05 -3.11
N ALA A 127 3.62 -1.83 -2.65
CA ALA A 127 3.38 -0.61 -3.43
C ALA A 127 4.23 -0.56 -4.70
N ALA A 128 5.51 -0.93 -4.61
CA ALA A 128 6.42 -0.99 -5.75
C ALA A 128 5.96 -1.99 -6.80
N MET A 129 5.55 -3.20 -6.39
CA MET A 129 5.07 -4.22 -7.32
C MET A 129 3.81 -3.77 -8.05
N LEU A 130 2.85 -3.13 -7.38
CA LEU A 130 1.67 -2.58 -8.07
C LEU A 130 2.02 -1.45 -9.05
N ALA A 131 3.03 -0.65 -8.74
CA ALA A 131 3.43 0.49 -9.56
C ALA A 131 4.32 0.09 -10.76
N LEU A 132 5.06 -1.01 -10.65
CA LEU A 132 6.09 -1.38 -11.62
C LEU A 132 5.73 -2.62 -12.46
N ASP A 133 5.06 -3.62 -11.86
CA ASP A 133 4.72 -4.87 -12.53
C ASP A 133 3.24 -4.90 -12.95
N PRO A 134 2.95 -4.78 -14.25
CA PRO A 134 1.56 -4.72 -14.73
C PRO A 134 0.77 -6.01 -14.51
N ARG A 135 1.41 -7.15 -14.22
CA ARG A 135 0.74 -8.45 -14.03
C ARG A 135 -0.28 -8.42 -12.91
N TRP A 136 -0.06 -7.60 -11.87
CA TRP A 136 -0.94 -7.55 -10.69
C TRP A 136 -2.22 -6.79 -10.96
N LEU A 137 -2.19 -5.78 -11.81
CA LEU A 137 -3.35 -4.94 -12.14
C LEU A 137 -4.11 -5.42 -13.36
N ALA A 138 -3.45 -6.11 -14.29
CA ALA A 138 -4.06 -6.58 -15.54
C ALA A 138 -5.32 -7.45 -15.36
N PRO A 139 -5.38 -8.41 -14.40
CA PRO A 139 -6.60 -9.20 -14.16
C PRO A 139 -7.82 -8.37 -13.76
N LEU A 140 -7.60 -7.16 -13.24
CA LEU A 140 -8.64 -6.22 -12.81
C LEU A 140 -8.97 -5.17 -13.89
N GLY A 141 -8.40 -5.30 -15.09
CA GLY A 141 -8.56 -4.32 -16.17
C GLY A 141 -7.86 -2.99 -15.90
N LEU A 142 -6.86 -2.99 -15.01
CA LEU A 142 -6.09 -1.81 -14.62
C LEU A 142 -4.65 -1.91 -15.11
N THR A 143 -3.97 -0.76 -15.11
CA THR A 143 -2.54 -0.66 -15.44
C THR A 143 -1.84 0.28 -14.47
N PRO A 144 -0.50 0.17 -14.28
CA PRO A 144 0.26 1.09 -13.44
C PRO A 144 0.11 2.58 -13.81
N SER A 145 -0.23 2.89 -15.06
CA SER A 145 -0.47 4.26 -15.53
C SER A 145 -1.70 4.94 -14.88
N ARG A 146 -2.53 4.18 -14.18
CA ARG A 146 -3.63 4.73 -13.36
C ARG A 146 -3.13 5.42 -12.09
N LEU A 147 -1.89 5.16 -11.68
CA LEU A 147 -1.27 5.75 -10.51
C LEU A 147 -0.63 7.10 -10.86
N ALA A 148 -0.93 8.12 -10.07
CA ALA A 148 -0.24 9.41 -10.15
C ALA A 148 1.22 9.30 -9.66
N GLY A 149 1.50 8.30 -8.83
CA GLY A 149 2.84 8.02 -8.31
C GLY A 149 2.82 6.90 -7.27
N TRP A 150 4.01 6.57 -6.77
CA TRP A 150 4.14 5.67 -5.63
C TRP A 150 5.24 6.12 -4.68
N ILE A 151 5.12 5.75 -3.40
CA ILE A 151 6.00 6.17 -2.32
C ILE A 151 6.44 4.93 -1.55
N GLY A 152 7.75 4.71 -1.48
CA GLY A 152 8.35 3.62 -0.73
C GLY A 152 9.16 4.13 0.47
N LEU A 153 8.76 3.70 1.66
CA LEU A 153 9.45 4.01 2.91
C LEU A 153 10.20 2.77 3.41
N ALA A 154 11.55 2.83 3.42
CA ALA A 154 12.42 1.76 3.90
C ALA A 154 12.04 0.38 3.32
N GLY A 155 11.87 0.30 2.00
CA GLY A 155 11.39 -0.91 1.33
C GLY A 155 12.50 -1.78 0.76
N PRO A 156 12.30 -3.12 0.76
CA PRO A 156 13.16 -4.05 0.05
C PRO A 156 12.74 -4.13 -1.42
N TYR A 157 13.66 -3.87 -2.35
CA TYR A 157 13.37 -3.87 -3.79
C TYR A 157 14.20 -4.88 -4.59
N ASP A 158 15.27 -5.40 -3.98
CA ASP A 158 16.11 -6.48 -4.48
C ASP A 158 16.78 -7.18 -3.29
N PHE A 159 16.19 -8.30 -2.85
CA PHE A 159 16.60 -8.99 -1.62
C PHE A 159 16.83 -10.51 -1.81
N LEU A 160 17.23 -10.89 -3.02
CA LEU A 160 17.68 -12.25 -3.28
C LEU A 160 19.21 -12.39 -3.07
N PRO A 161 19.67 -13.50 -2.46
CA PRO A 161 18.91 -14.60 -1.87
C PRO A 161 18.27 -14.23 -0.53
N ILE A 162 17.05 -14.73 -0.28
CA ILE A 162 16.32 -14.46 0.97
C ILE A 162 16.99 -15.21 2.12
N VAL A 163 17.34 -14.50 3.19
CA VAL A 163 18.01 -15.09 4.37
C VAL A 163 17.06 -15.28 5.55
N ASP A 164 16.00 -14.48 5.68
CA ASP A 164 15.01 -14.61 6.76
C ASP A 164 14.09 -15.80 6.49
N PRO A 165 14.00 -16.80 7.42
CA PRO A 165 13.17 -17.98 7.21
C PRO A 165 11.68 -17.70 7.03
N HIS A 166 11.15 -16.64 7.67
CA HIS A 166 9.74 -16.27 7.53
C HIS A 166 9.47 -15.66 6.17
N VAL A 167 10.38 -14.83 5.68
CA VAL A 167 10.31 -14.25 4.34
C VAL A 167 10.52 -15.34 3.27
N GLN A 168 11.39 -16.34 3.53
CA GLN A 168 11.54 -17.50 2.66
C GLN A 168 10.20 -18.22 2.43
N VAL A 169 9.42 -18.43 3.49
CA VAL A 169 8.07 -19.02 3.36
C VAL A 169 7.17 -18.14 2.52
N ALA A 170 7.14 -16.84 2.77
CA ALA A 170 6.29 -15.90 2.04
C ALA A 170 6.59 -15.86 0.53
N PHE A 171 7.82 -16.12 0.13
CA PHE A 171 8.29 -16.06 -1.26
C PHE A 171 8.60 -17.43 -1.90
N GLY A 172 8.21 -18.52 -1.26
CA GLY A 172 8.33 -19.87 -1.85
C GLY A 172 9.76 -20.36 -2.04
N TRP A 173 10.71 -19.90 -1.20
CA TRP A 173 12.10 -20.36 -1.23
C TRP A 173 12.16 -21.90 -1.07
N PRO A 174 13.08 -22.64 -1.75
CA PRO A 174 14.22 -22.15 -2.55
C PRO A 174 13.88 -21.81 -4.02
N HIS A 175 12.63 -21.83 -4.42
CA HIS A 175 12.20 -21.64 -5.80
C HIS A 175 11.67 -20.21 -6.05
N THR A 176 12.08 -19.24 -5.23
CA THR A 176 11.69 -17.83 -5.39
C THR A 176 12.10 -17.31 -6.77
N PRO A 177 11.13 -16.88 -7.61
CA PRO A 177 11.46 -16.37 -8.94
C PRO A 177 12.19 -15.03 -8.86
N ALA A 178 13.15 -14.78 -9.75
CA ALA A 178 13.86 -13.50 -9.81
C ALA A 178 12.91 -12.32 -10.13
N ASP A 179 11.85 -12.58 -10.89
CA ASP A 179 10.82 -11.62 -11.24
C ASP A 179 9.79 -11.36 -10.12
N SER A 180 10.01 -11.90 -8.91
CA SER A 180 9.34 -11.47 -7.68
C SER A 180 9.90 -10.15 -7.12
N GLN A 181 11.02 -9.65 -7.67
CA GLN A 181 11.70 -8.47 -7.15
C GLN A 181 11.30 -7.20 -7.90
N PRO A 182 10.92 -6.11 -7.20
CA PRO A 182 10.52 -4.85 -7.84
C PRO A 182 11.57 -4.30 -8.81
N LEU A 183 12.84 -4.43 -8.48
CA LEU A 183 13.95 -3.94 -9.32
C LEU A 183 13.91 -4.54 -10.73
N PHE A 184 13.42 -5.77 -10.90
CA PHE A 184 13.27 -6.43 -12.19
C PHE A 184 12.39 -5.64 -13.18
N TYR A 185 11.45 -4.84 -12.67
CA TYR A 185 10.48 -4.07 -13.47
C TYR A 185 10.81 -2.58 -13.54
N ALA A 186 11.90 -2.13 -12.93
CA ALA A 186 12.29 -0.73 -12.95
C ALA A 186 12.54 -0.25 -14.39
N ASN A 187 11.83 0.77 -14.82
CA ASN A 187 11.93 1.30 -16.17
C ASN A 187 11.52 2.80 -16.24
N ALA A 188 11.81 3.45 -17.36
CA ALA A 188 11.53 4.87 -17.56
C ALA A 188 10.03 5.23 -17.68
N LYS A 189 9.14 4.25 -17.77
CA LYS A 189 7.68 4.47 -17.83
C LYS A 189 7.01 4.32 -16.46
N ALA A 190 7.79 4.04 -15.41
CA ALA A 190 7.27 3.96 -14.05
C ALA A 190 6.56 5.25 -13.66
N PRO A 191 5.47 5.17 -12.85
CA PRO A 191 4.86 6.37 -12.28
C PRO A 191 5.87 7.18 -11.45
N SER A 192 5.57 8.45 -11.19
CA SER A 192 6.40 9.31 -10.33
C SER A 192 6.72 8.58 -9.02
N THR A 193 7.99 8.58 -8.64
CA THR A 193 8.52 7.74 -7.56
C THR A 193 9.18 8.58 -6.48
N LEU A 194 8.82 8.34 -5.21
CA LEU A 194 9.52 8.88 -4.05
C LEU A 194 10.00 7.72 -3.16
N LEU A 195 11.31 7.60 -2.97
CA LEU A 195 11.91 6.61 -2.09
C LEU A 195 12.56 7.31 -0.89
N LEU A 196 12.23 6.83 0.29
CA LEU A 196 12.80 7.32 1.56
C LEU A 196 13.36 6.14 2.35
N ALA A 197 14.59 6.30 2.84
CA ALA A 197 15.23 5.35 3.72
C ALA A 197 15.98 6.10 4.84
N ALA A 198 16.12 5.47 5.99
CA ALA A 198 16.97 6.01 7.06
C ALA A 198 18.43 5.89 6.65
N ARG A 199 19.29 6.83 7.11
CA ARG A 199 20.72 6.88 6.75
C ARG A 199 21.49 5.59 7.06
N ASN A 200 21.03 4.84 8.08
CA ASN A 200 21.63 3.59 8.52
C ASN A 200 20.69 2.40 8.33
N ASP A 201 19.74 2.50 7.43
CA ASP A 201 18.87 1.40 7.07
C ASP A 201 19.70 0.24 6.50
N LYS A 202 19.43 -0.97 6.97
CA LYS A 202 20.13 -2.19 6.54
C LYS A 202 19.20 -3.13 5.75
N VAL A 203 18.03 -2.64 5.38
CA VAL A 203 17.05 -3.38 4.59
C VAL A 203 17.30 -3.20 3.09
#